data_67d704efc36e44f96e335cff23e08092
#
_entry.id   67d704efc36e44f96e335cff23e08092
#
_cell.length_a   1.000
_cell.length_b   1.000
_cell.length_c   1.000
_cell.angle_alpha   90.00
_cell.angle_beta   90.00
_cell.angle_gamma   90.00
#
_symmetry.space_group_name_H-M   'P 1'
#
loop_
_entity.id
_entity.type
_entity.pdbx_description
1 polymer ?
#
loop_
_entity_poly.entity_id
_entity_poly.type
_entity_poly.pdbx_seq_one_letter_code
_entity_poly.pdbx_strand_id
1 'polypeptide(L)'
;MDQTNILIIGGGVIGCAIAEALSRDWQDVFLVEQFPKLGMATSTRNSGVIHSGIYYPTNSLKARHCVAGNILTREFCEKHNVPHRTTGKLVVARDAHEEAGLLALKKKGEDNGVEGLRLLDSAGIRAREPHVRGYIALDVPSTGICSAEELVHAFARVAEAHGTHIVKHAKVTALRPKGGKVEVEIRIGDDAVFETETIEARCVINAAGLYADEIAQLLGPRPWKIYPVRGEYCEIRGPQTDLIRNLVYPMPHHDGLSLGVHFTKTLWDTVLLGPTAKYVDSKDNYERDRLPISEFADDAKMLAPEIEAKDLQLAYSGIRPKLVAPGQSGIADFVIERDREVPQVIQLVGIESPGLTASTSIALHVRELTKEILG
;
A
#
# COMPACT_ATOMS: atom_id res chain seq x y z
N MET A 1 24.11 -16.75 21.89
CA MET A 1 23.15 -15.81 21.31
C MET A 1 23.43 -15.80 19.82
N ASP A 2 22.41 -16.08 19.04
CA ASP A 2 22.55 -16.15 17.60
C ASP A 2 22.75 -14.75 17.01
N GLN A 3 23.48 -14.65 15.91
CA GLN A 3 23.80 -13.38 15.25
C GLN A 3 23.28 -13.39 13.83
N THR A 4 22.84 -12.22 13.36
CA THR A 4 22.45 -12.01 11.98
C THR A 4 22.99 -10.69 11.44
N ASN A 5 23.19 -10.61 10.13
CA ASN A 5 23.51 -9.34 9.50
C ASN A 5 22.30 -8.42 9.47
N ILE A 6 21.13 -8.93 9.06
CA ILE A 6 19.93 -8.13 8.84
C ILE A 6 18.71 -8.84 9.43
N LEU A 7 17.94 -8.11 10.24
CA LEU A 7 16.63 -8.54 10.71
C LEU A 7 15.55 -7.58 10.20
N ILE A 8 14.59 -8.10 9.42
CA ILE A 8 13.43 -7.36 8.89
C ILE A 8 12.22 -7.71 9.74
N ILE A 9 11.54 -6.69 10.27
CA ILE A 9 10.34 -6.84 11.11
C ILE A 9 9.11 -6.53 10.26
N GLY A 10 8.29 -7.55 9.99
CA GLY A 10 7.04 -7.47 9.23
C GLY A 10 7.10 -8.11 7.85
N GLY A 11 6.27 -9.11 7.64
CA GLY A 11 6.13 -9.90 6.40
C GLY A 11 5.04 -9.38 5.46
N GLY A 12 4.80 -8.07 5.44
CA GLY A 12 3.98 -7.40 4.44
C GLY A 12 4.72 -7.21 3.11
N VAL A 13 4.05 -6.58 2.12
CA VAL A 13 4.65 -6.35 0.79
C VAL A 13 5.96 -5.58 0.86
N ILE A 14 6.09 -4.63 1.81
CA ILE A 14 7.31 -3.84 1.98
C ILE A 14 8.45 -4.69 2.53
N GLY A 15 8.22 -5.42 3.64
CA GLY A 15 9.25 -6.26 4.22
C GLY A 15 9.70 -7.38 3.29
N CYS A 16 8.77 -8.03 2.57
CA CYS A 16 9.10 -9.05 1.59
C CYS A 16 9.90 -8.49 0.39
N ALA A 17 9.55 -7.29 -0.11
CA ALA A 17 10.31 -6.62 -1.17
C ALA A 17 11.72 -6.24 -0.71
N ILE A 18 11.85 -5.75 0.53
CA ILE A 18 13.16 -5.45 1.15
C ILE A 18 13.98 -6.74 1.30
N ALA A 19 13.39 -7.83 1.78
CA ALA A 19 14.07 -9.12 1.90
C ALA A 19 14.59 -9.61 0.54
N GLU A 20 13.78 -9.50 -0.53
CA GLU A 20 14.18 -9.82 -1.89
C GLU A 20 15.37 -8.99 -2.37
N ALA A 21 15.32 -7.68 -2.14
CA ALA A 21 16.38 -6.78 -2.59
C ALA A 21 17.70 -6.99 -1.83
N LEU A 22 17.62 -7.26 -0.50
CA LEU A 22 18.80 -7.42 0.35
C LEU A 22 19.45 -8.79 0.23
N SER A 23 18.67 -9.86 0.02
CA SER A 23 19.18 -11.23 -0.11
C SER A 23 20.15 -11.43 -1.29
N ARG A 24 20.20 -10.48 -2.22
CA ARG A 24 21.15 -10.51 -3.34
C ARG A 24 22.57 -10.10 -2.94
N ASP A 25 22.71 -9.25 -1.92
CA ASP A 25 23.99 -8.66 -1.52
C ASP A 25 24.47 -9.17 -0.16
N TRP A 26 23.56 -9.62 0.72
CA TRP A 26 23.90 -10.05 2.07
C TRP A 26 23.40 -11.46 2.38
N GLN A 27 24.22 -12.19 3.12
CA GLN A 27 23.85 -13.46 3.77
C GLN A 27 23.29 -13.18 5.17
N ASP A 28 22.70 -14.18 5.79
CA ASP A 28 22.13 -14.12 7.14
C ASP A 28 21.08 -12.99 7.25
N VAL A 29 20.12 -13.01 6.31
CA VAL A 29 18.96 -12.13 6.31
C VAL A 29 17.78 -12.89 6.91
N PHE A 30 17.19 -12.32 7.96
CA PHE A 30 15.98 -12.84 8.61
C PHE A 30 14.82 -11.88 8.40
N LEU A 31 13.64 -12.44 8.12
CA LEU A 31 12.37 -11.73 8.14
C LEU A 31 11.46 -12.40 9.16
N VAL A 32 10.95 -11.61 10.13
CA VAL A 32 10.00 -12.08 11.13
C VAL A 32 8.62 -11.47 10.93
N GLU A 33 7.57 -12.29 10.99
CA GLU A 33 6.18 -11.90 10.84
C GLU A 33 5.35 -12.41 12.02
N GLN A 34 4.60 -11.51 12.66
CA GLN A 34 3.80 -11.86 13.84
C GLN A 34 2.57 -12.73 13.51
N PHE A 35 2.06 -12.66 12.28
CA PHE A 35 0.90 -13.45 11.86
C PHE A 35 1.30 -14.82 11.27
N PRO A 36 0.33 -15.76 11.15
CA PRO A 36 0.59 -17.11 10.61
C PRO A 36 0.91 -17.11 9.11
N LYS A 37 0.59 -16.04 8.39
CA LYS A 37 0.83 -15.90 6.95
C LYS A 37 1.40 -14.52 6.64
N LEU A 38 2.16 -14.44 5.56
CA LEU A 38 2.64 -13.17 5.03
C LEU A 38 1.48 -12.33 4.48
N GLY A 39 1.60 -11.02 4.55
CA GLY A 39 0.65 -10.09 3.95
C GLY A 39 -0.70 -9.93 4.62
N MET A 40 -0.99 -10.58 5.73
CA MET A 40 -2.33 -10.66 6.34
C MET A 40 -2.97 -9.33 6.74
N ALA A 41 -2.19 -8.29 7.01
CA ALA A 41 -2.71 -6.98 7.40
C ALA A 41 -3.07 -6.13 6.16
N THR A 42 -2.40 -4.99 5.97
CA THR A 42 -2.70 -4.02 4.90
C THR A 42 -2.40 -4.55 3.49
N SER A 43 -1.39 -5.41 3.34
CA SER A 43 -0.82 -5.77 2.04
C SER A 43 -1.75 -6.54 1.12
N THR A 44 -2.62 -7.41 1.63
CA THR A 44 -3.59 -8.19 0.85
C THR A 44 -5.03 -7.68 0.98
N ARG A 45 -5.26 -6.64 1.78
CA ARG A 45 -6.57 -6.04 2.01
C ARG A 45 -6.69 -4.68 1.31
N ASN A 46 -6.42 -4.66 0.00
CA ASN A 46 -6.48 -3.48 -0.87
C ASN A 46 -6.97 -3.88 -2.27
N SER A 47 -7.18 -2.92 -3.15
CA SER A 47 -7.71 -3.17 -4.50
C SER A 47 -6.66 -3.60 -5.54
N GLY A 48 -5.41 -3.84 -5.15
CA GLY A 48 -4.35 -4.30 -6.04
C GLY A 48 -3.92 -3.29 -7.11
N VAL A 49 -4.19 -2.02 -6.93
CA VAL A 49 -3.91 -1.00 -7.95
C VAL A 49 -2.42 -0.65 -7.98
N ILE A 50 -1.83 -0.72 -9.16
CA ILE A 50 -0.51 -0.17 -9.49
C ILE A 50 -0.73 1.29 -9.92
N HIS A 51 -0.54 2.22 -8.98
CA HIS A 51 -0.77 3.66 -9.18
C HIS A 51 0.29 4.30 -10.08
N SER A 52 -0.08 5.40 -10.75
CA SER A 52 0.81 6.16 -11.64
C SER A 52 1.65 7.23 -10.92
N GLY A 53 1.16 7.80 -9.80
CA GLY A 53 1.85 8.89 -9.08
C GLY A 53 1.20 10.28 -9.19
N ILE A 54 0.04 10.41 -9.85
CA ILE A 54 -0.60 11.71 -10.13
C ILE A 54 -1.10 12.48 -8.89
N TYR A 55 -1.33 11.80 -7.75
CA TYR A 55 -2.00 12.41 -6.60
C TYR A 55 -1.07 13.04 -5.57
N TYR A 56 0.19 12.62 -5.53
CA TYR A 56 1.10 12.94 -4.43
C TYR A 56 1.80 14.27 -4.62
N PRO A 57 2.13 15.00 -3.54
CA PRO A 57 2.90 16.23 -3.62
C PRO A 57 4.22 16.01 -4.36
N THR A 58 4.55 16.92 -5.25
CA THR A 58 5.80 16.85 -6.03
C THR A 58 7.01 16.83 -5.10
N ASN A 59 8.00 15.99 -5.43
CA ASN A 59 9.21 15.72 -4.64
C ASN A 59 9.02 14.94 -3.35
N SER A 60 7.77 14.55 -2.97
CA SER A 60 7.55 13.67 -1.83
C SER A 60 8.10 12.26 -2.09
N LEU A 61 8.38 11.51 -1.01
CA LEU A 61 8.75 10.10 -1.11
C LEU A 61 7.63 9.30 -1.78
N LYS A 62 6.36 9.59 -1.46
CA LYS A 62 5.19 9.00 -2.12
C LYS A 62 5.22 9.20 -3.64
N ALA A 63 5.48 10.42 -4.13
CA ALA A 63 5.54 10.68 -5.57
C ALA A 63 6.70 9.93 -6.22
N ARG A 64 7.92 10.10 -5.70
CA ARG A 64 9.14 9.47 -6.24
C ARG A 64 9.04 7.95 -6.29
N HIS A 65 8.69 7.34 -5.17
CA HIS A 65 8.59 5.87 -5.09
C HIS A 65 7.38 5.31 -5.84
N CYS A 66 6.29 6.07 -6.00
CA CYS A 66 5.16 5.63 -6.81
C CYS A 66 5.49 5.60 -8.30
N VAL A 67 6.08 6.66 -8.83
CA VAL A 67 6.43 6.75 -10.26
C VAL A 67 7.48 5.70 -10.63
N ALA A 68 8.58 5.61 -9.86
CA ALA A 68 9.59 4.58 -10.08
C ALA A 68 9.04 3.17 -9.85
N GLY A 69 8.27 2.97 -8.78
CA GLY A 69 7.66 1.69 -8.44
C GLY A 69 6.62 1.21 -9.45
N ASN A 70 5.92 2.12 -10.14
CA ASN A 70 5.00 1.74 -11.22
C ASN A 70 5.68 0.90 -12.30
N ILE A 71 6.88 1.28 -12.70
CA ILE A 71 7.68 0.56 -13.69
C ILE A 71 8.25 -0.72 -13.07
N LEU A 72 9.01 -0.57 -11.98
CA LEU A 72 9.76 -1.67 -11.35
C LEU A 72 8.84 -2.80 -10.86
N THR A 73 7.67 -2.47 -10.32
CA THR A 73 6.72 -3.49 -9.83
C THR A 73 6.08 -4.26 -10.99
N ARG A 74 5.79 -3.60 -12.12
CA ARG A 74 5.31 -4.32 -13.32
C ARG A 74 6.37 -5.25 -13.90
N GLU A 75 7.61 -4.76 -14.01
CA GLU A 75 8.75 -5.59 -14.46
C GLU A 75 8.96 -6.79 -13.53
N PHE A 76 8.85 -6.58 -12.21
CA PHE A 76 8.92 -7.68 -11.26
C PHE A 76 7.77 -8.67 -11.44
N CYS A 77 6.53 -8.19 -11.60
CA CYS A 77 5.37 -9.04 -11.84
C CYS A 77 5.53 -9.87 -13.11
N GLU A 78 5.98 -9.27 -14.21
CA GLU A 78 6.24 -9.96 -15.47
C GLU A 78 7.32 -11.04 -15.30
N LYS A 79 8.45 -10.67 -14.72
CA LYS A 79 9.59 -11.58 -14.51
C LYS A 79 9.26 -12.78 -13.63
N HIS A 80 8.41 -12.60 -12.63
CA HIS A 80 8.10 -13.63 -11.63
C HIS A 80 6.69 -14.22 -11.75
N ASN A 81 6.03 -13.99 -12.91
CA ASN A 81 4.69 -14.50 -13.25
C ASN A 81 3.62 -14.13 -12.20
N VAL A 82 3.72 -12.95 -11.60
CA VAL A 82 2.66 -12.40 -10.76
C VAL A 82 1.53 -11.89 -11.65
N PRO A 83 0.27 -12.33 -11.45
CA PRO A 83 -0.85 -11.84 -12.25
C PRO A 83 -0.96 -10.31 -12.16
N HIS A 84 -0.90 -9.65 -13.31
CA HIS A 84 -1.03 -8.19 -13.41
C HIS A 84 -1.57 -7.78 -14.78
N ARG A 85 -2.09 -6.56 -14.87
CA ARG A 85 -2.61 -6.00 -16.13
C ARG A 85 -2.50 -4.48 -16.11
N THR A 86 -1.96 -3.88 -17.17
CA THR A 86 -2.03 -2.43 -17.38
C THR A 86 -3.39 -2.10 -17.99
N THR A 87 -4.26 -1.45 -17.22
CA THR A 87 -5.64 -1.15 -17.60
C THR A 87 -5.85 0.31 -17.99
N GLY A 88 -4.97 1.18 -17.51
CA GLY A 88 -5.25 2.60 -17.45
C GLY A 88 -6.32 2.91 -16.40
N LYS A 89 -6.59 4.21 -16.25
CA LYS A 89 -7.58 4.74 -15.31
C LYS A 89 -8.17 6.03 -15.87
N LEU A 90 -9.46 6.25 -15.63
CA LEU A 90 -10.10 7.56 -15.79
C LEU A 90 -10.27 8.23 -14.43
N VAL A 91 -9.86 9.50 -14.31
CA VAL A 91 -10.32 10.38 -13.24
C VAL A 91 -11.33 11.33 -13.83
N VAL A 92 -12.57 11.23 -13.37
CA VAL A 92 -13.73 11.87 -14.01
C VAL A 92 -14.16 13.11 -13.22
N ALA A 93 -14.16 14.26 -13.86
CA ALA A 93 -14.85 15.47 -13.42
C ALA A 93 -16.30 15.42 -13.92
N ARG A 94 -17.25 15.59 -13.01
CA ARG A 94 -18.69 15.42 -13.28
C ARG A 94 -19.30 16.64 -13.96
N ASP A 95 -18.73 17.81 -13.68
CA ASP A 95 -19.21 19.10 -14.18
C ASP A 95 -18.06 20.10 -14.38
N ALA A 96 -18.38 21.28 -14.90
CA ALA A 96 -17.39 22.33 -15.17
C ALA A 96 -16.70 22.89 -13.89
N HIS A 97 -17.31 22.75 -12.71
CA HIS A 97 -16.68 23.22 -11.46
C HIS A 97 -15.49 22.35 -11.05
N GLU A 98 -15.48 21.08 -11.43
CA GLU A 98 -14.39 20.15 -11.13
C GLU A 98 -13.24 20.24 -12.17
N GLU A 99 -13.42 20.92 -13.31
CA GLU A 99 -12.43 20.98 -14.41
C GLU A 99 -11.09 21.58 -13.98
N ALA A 100 -11.12 22.70 -13.26
CA ALA A 100 -9.88 23.34 -12.80
C ALA A 100 -9.06 22.43 -11.88
N GLY A 101 -9.73 21.65 -11.02
CA GLY A 101 -9.10 20.65 -10.17
C GLY A 101 -8.47 19.50 -10.98
N LEU A 102 -9.17 19.06 -12.05
CA LEU A 102 -8.65 18.01 -12.94
C LEU A 102 -7.42 18.47 -13.72
N LEU A 103 -7.41 19.72 -14.20
CA LEU A 103 -6.25 20.31 -14.87
C LEU A 103 -5.04 20.44 -13.90
N ALA A 104 -5.29 20.86 -12.67
CA ALA A 104 -4.27 20.91 -11.64
C ALA A 104 -3.72 19.51 -11.31
N LEU A 105 -4.57 18.49 -11.27
CA LEU A 105 -4.17 17.10 -11.09
C LEU A 105 -3.31 16.59 -12.25
N LYS A 106 -3.69 16.90 -13.50
CA LYS A 106 -2.89 16.58 -14.69
C LYS A 106 -1.51 17.20 -14.59
N LYS A 107 -1.43 18.52 -14.33
CA LYS A 107 -0.16 19.20 -14.18
C LYS A 107 0.71 18.60 -13.07
N LYS A 108 0.14 18.30 -11.91
CA LYS A 108 0.86 17.62 -10.81
C LYS A 108 1.42 16.27 -11.26
N GLY A 109 0.65 15.49 -12.01
CA GLY A 109 1.11 14.22 -12.57
C GLY A 109 2.29 14.40 -13.51
N GLU A 110 2.23 15.39 -14.41
CA GLU A 110 3.33 15.75 -15.32
C GLU A 110 4.57 16.20 -14.54
N ASP A 111 4.41 17.07 -13.53
CA ASP A 111 5.50 17.52 -12.65
C ASP A 111 6.13 16.36 -11.84
N ASN A 112 5.39 15.29 -11.59
CA ASN A 112 5.88 14.06 -10.97
C ASN A 112 6.56 13.10 -11.97
N GLY A 113 6.53 13.40 -13.28
CA GLY A 113 7.10 12.55 -14.32
C GLY A 113 6.16 11.44 -14.82
N VAL A 114 4.85 11.58 -14.61
CA VAL A 114 3.87 10.63 -15.16
C VAL A 114 3.59 10.95 -16.63
N GLU A 115 3.91 10.03 -17.51
CA GLU A 115 3.79 10.21 -18.95
C GLU A 115 2.42 9.78 -19.49
N GLY A 116 2.07 10.29 -20.68
CA GLY A 116 0.91 9.87 -21.46
C GLY A 116 -0.43 10.37 -20.94
N LEU A 117 -0.46 11.34 -20.03
CA LEU A 117 -1.68 11.92 -19.47
C LEU A 117 -2.46 12.69 -20.56
N ARG A 118 -3.74 12.37 -20.75
CA ARG A 118 -4.61 12.98 -21.75
C ARG A 118 -5.94 13.40 -21.16
N LEU A 119 -6.50 14.50 -21.67
CA LEU A 119 -7.86 14.89 -21.36
C LEU A 119 -8.82 14.25 -22.38
N LEU A 120 -9.94 13.75 -21.89
CA LEU A 120 -11.02 13.20 -22.68
C LEU A 120 -12.29 14.01 -22.41
N ASP A 121 -12.97 14.42 -23.47
CA ASP A 121 -14.32 14.98 -23.37
C ASP A 121 -15.37 13.89 -23.08
N SER A 122 -16.63 14.27 -22.95
CA SER A 122 -17.73 13.33 -22.70
C SER A 122 -17.86 12.23 -23.77
N ALA A 123 -17.48 12.51 -25.03
CA ALA A 123 -17.48 11.50 -26.07
C ALA A 123 -16.34 10.50 -25.89
N GLY A 124 -15.15 10.97 -25.54
CA GLY A 124 -13.99 10.14 -25.20
C GLY A 124 -14.24 9.28 -23.96
N ILE A 125 -14.90 9.83 -22.92
CA ILE A 125 -15.30 9.07 -21.74
C ILE A 125 -16.20 7.90 -22.15
N ARG A 126 -17.27 8.16 -22.91
CA ARG A 126 -18.22 7.13 -23.38
C ARG A 126 -17.59 6.09 -24.30
N ALA A 127 -16.64 6.48 -25.12
CA ALA A 127 -15.90 5.53 -25.96
C ALA A 127 -15.10 4.52 -25.12
N ARG A 128 -14.54 4.94 -23.99
CA ARG A 128 -13.74 4.12 -23.09
C ARG A 128 -14.57 3.37 -22.05
N GLU A 129 -15.55 4.06 -21.47
CA GLU A 129 -16.46 3.57 -20.42
C GLU A 129 -17.91 3.95 -20.79
N PRO A 130 -18.63 3.14 -21.58
CA PRO A 130 -19.92 3.52 -22.15
C PRO A 130 -20.99 3.90 -21.13
N HIS A 131 -20.93 3.33 -19.92
CA HIS A 131 -21.91 3.54 -18.86
C HIS A 131 -21.48 4.59 -17.83
N VAL A 132 -20.26 5.14 -17.98
CA VAL A 132 -19.75 6.21 -17.10
C VAL A 132 -20.15 7.58 -17.66
N ARG A 133 -20.64 8.44 -16.77
CA ARG A 133 -21.02 9.82 -17.09
C ARG A 133 -20.01 10.80 -16.50
N GLY A 134 -19.64 11.78 -17.29
CA GLY A 134 -18.72 12.84 -16.89
C GLY A 134 -18.69 13.97 -17.89
N TYR A 135 -18.23 15.12 -17.44
CA TYR A 135 -18.02 16.32 -18.26
C TYR A 135 -16.68 16.24 -19.01
N ILE A 136 -15.61 15.98 -18.27
CA ILE A 136 -14.24 15.81 -18.76
C ILE A 136 -13.52 14.77 -17.88
N ALA A 137 -12.56 14.04 -18.42
CA ALA A 137 -11.76 13.09 -17.64
C ALA A 137 -10.26 13.19 -17.94
N LEU A 138 -9.45 12.84 -16.97
CA LEU A 138 -8.02 12.58 -17.14
C LEU A 138 -7.82 11.09 -17.39
N ASP A 139 -7.36 10.72 -18.57
CA ASP A 139 -6.91 9.38 -18.92
C ASP A 139 -5.46 9.19 -18.45
N VAL A 140 -5.24 8.15 -17.64
CA VAL A 140 -3.95 7.83 -17.00
C VAL A 140 -3.53 6.43 -17.43
N PRO A 141 -2.88 6.26 -18.59
CA PRO A 141 -2.63 4.96 -19.20
C PRO A 141 -1.66 4.07 -18.43
N SER A 142 -0.76 4.64 -17.63
CA SER A 142 0.24 3.89 -16.86
C SER A 142 -0.32 3.19 -15.62
N THR A 143 -1.58 3.42 -15.24
CA THR A 143 -2.21 2.72 -14.11
C THR A 143 -2.50 1.27 -14.46
N GLY A 144 -2.30 0.37 -13.51
CA GLY A 144 -2.59 -1.06 -13.67
C GLY A 144 -3.14 -1.68 -12.39
N ILE A 145 -3.27 -2.99 -12.43
CA ILE A 145 -3.66 -3.83 -11.29
C ILE A 145 -2.76 -5.06 -11.21
N CYS A 146 -2.54 -5.57 -10.00
CA CYS A 146 -1.85 -6.84 -9.78
C CYS A 146 -2.52 -7.62 -8.64
N SER A 147 -2.22 -8.92 -8.56
CA SER A 147 -2.52 -9.72 -7.38
C SER A 147 -1.59 -9.32 -6.25
N ALA A 148 -2.12 -8.60 -5.27
CA ALA A 148 -1.33 -8.16 -4.12
C ALA A 148 -0.80 -9.34 -3.28
N GLU A 149 -1.58 -10.40 -3.16
CA GLU A 149 -1.18 -11.63 -2.44
C GLU A 149 -0.03 -12.34 -3.16
N GLU A 150 -0.18 -12.58 -4.48
CA GLU A 150 0.87 -13.22 -5.28
C GLU A 150 2.15 -12.38 -5.34
N LEU A 151 2.04 -11.05 -5.30
CA LEU A 151 3.19 -10.16 -5.26
C LEU A 151 3.99 -10.34 -3.95
N VAL A 152 3.29 -10.39 -2.79
CA VAL A 152 3.93 -10.67 -1.50
C VAL A 152 4.64 -12.02 -1.52
N HIS A 153 3.95 -13.07 -1.99
CA HIS A 153 4.51 -14.41 -2.07
C HIS A 153 5.66 -14.52 -3.07
N ALA A 154 5.61 -13.80 -4.19
CA ALA A 154 6.70 -13.78 -5.15
C ALA A 154 7.98 -13.16 -4.57
N PHE A 155 7.87 -12.02 -3.87
CA PHE A 155 9.00 -11.44 -3.16
C PHE A 155 9.59 -12.41 -2.13
N ALA A 156 8.74 -13.03 -1.31
CA ALA A 156 9.18 -13.98 -0.30
C ALA A 156 9.90 -15.19 -0.91
N ARG A 157 9.32 -15.82 -1.95
CA ARG A 157 9.94 -16.95 -2.65
C ARG A 157 11.32 -16.62 -3.24
N VAL A 158 11.46 -15.40 -3.81
CA VAL A 158 12.77 -14.98 -4.36
C VAL A 158 13.77 -14.75 -3.24
N ALA A 159 13.37 -14.12 -2.14
CA ALA A 159 14.22 -13.92 -0.97
C ALA A 159 14.69 -15.25 -0.37
N GLU A 160 13.78 -16.21 -0.16
CA GLU A 160 14.10 -17.55 0.35
C GLU A 160 15.03 -18.32 -0.59
N ALA A 161 14.83 -18.20 -1.91
CA ALA A 161 15.72 -18.81 -2.90
C ALA A 161 17.17 -18.26 -2.86
N HIS A 162 17.36 -17.05 -2.32
CA HIS A 162 18.65 -16.42 -2.07
C HIS A 162 19.15 -16.59 -0.62
N GLY A 163 18.47 -17.41 0.20
CA GLY A 163 18.93 -17.76 1.55
C GLY A 163 18.33 -16.88 2.68
N THR A 164 17.30 -16.07 2.42
CA THR A 164 16.60 -15.40 3.51
C THR A 164 15.79 -16.39 4.35
N HIS A 165 15.89 -16.29 5.66
CA HIS A 165 15.09 -17.06 6.60
C HIS A 165 13.82 -16.30 6.96
N ILE A 166 12.64 -16.86 6.66
CA ILE A 166 11.34 -16.27 6.97
C ILE A 166 10.69 -17.03 8.13
N VAL A 167 10.50 -16.34 9.25
CA VAL A 167 9.89 -16.92 10.47
C VAL A 167 8.52 -16.25 10.69
N LYS A 168 7.48 -17.04 10.62
CA LYS A 168 6.08 -16.63 10.90
C LYS A 168 5.71 -16.94 12.32
N HIS A 169 4.59 -16.39 12.83
CA HIS A 169 4.23 -16.44 14.26
C HIS A 169 5.35 -15.91 15.17
N ALA A 170 6.10 -14.92 14.70
CA ALA A 170 7.29 -14.37 15.35
C ALA A 170 7.08 -12.87 15.60
N LYS A 171 6.74 -12.53 16.83
CA LYS A 171 6.46 -11.16 17.26
C LYS A 171 7.67 -10.58 18.00
N VAL A 172 8.21 -9.47 17.50
CA VAL A 172 9.24 -8.70 18.21
C VAL A 172 8.64 -8.03 19.43
N THR A 173 9.25 -8.25 20.60
CA THR A 173 8.79 -7.76 21.91
C THR A 173 9.73 -6.75 22.54
N ALA A 174 11.02 -6.76 22.17
CA ALA A 174 11.99 -5.75 22.63
C ALA A 174 13.10 -5.51 21.61
N LEU A 175 13.62 -4.29 21.60
CA LEU A 175 14.80 -3.85 20.86
C LEU A 175 15.76 -3.16 21.84
N ARG A 176 16.97 -3.68 22.00
CA ARG A 176 17.98 -3.15 22.94
C ARG A 176 19.30 -2.86 22.21
N PRO A 177 19.64 -1.58 21.98
CA PRO A 177 20.95 -1.23 21.40
C PRO A 177 22.11 -1.73 22.28
N LYS A 178 23.10 -2.40 21.66
CA LYS A 178 24.23 -2.98 22.38
C LYS A 178 25.46 -3.11 21.49
N GLY A 179 26.51 -2.37 21.80
CA GLY A 179 27.82 -2.55 21.18
C GLY A 179 27.82 -2.40 19.63
N GLY A 180 27.05 -1.45 19.08
CA GLY A 180 26.96 -1.25 17.64
C GLY A 180 26.05 -2.23 16.90
N LYS A 181 25.32 -3.07 17.63
CA LYS A 181 24.27 -3.99 17.18
C LYS A 181 22.97 -3.70 17.92
N VAL A 182 21.91 -4.41 17.55
CA VAL A 182 20.63 -4.40 18.25
C VAL A 182 20.32 -5.82 18.71
N GLU A 183 20.14 -6.01 20.01
CA GLU A 183 19.57 -7.22 20.57
C GLU A 183 18.06 -7.19 20.39
N VAL A 184 17.51 -8.20 19.72
CA VAL A 184 16.09 -8.31 19.37
C VAL A 184 15.51 -9.51 20.10
N GLU A 185 14.49 -9.27 20.92
CA GLU A 185 13.70 -10.31 21.57
C GLU A 185 12.48 -10.65 20.73
N ILE A 186 12.29 -11.93 20.45
CA ILE A 186 11.25 -12.44 19.56
C ILE A 186 10.46 -13.52 20.29
N ARG A 187 9.15 -13.35 20.38
CA ARG A 187 8.23 -14.38 20.84
C ARG A 187 7.74 -15.18 19.63
N ILE A 188 8.02 -16.47 19.60
CA ILE A 188 7.66 -17.39 18.51
C ILE A 188 6.57 -18.34 19.00
N GLY A 189 5.44 -18.38 18.32
CA GLY A 189 4.27 -19.19 18.67
C GLY A 189 3.01 -18.36 18.87
N ASP A 190 1.94 -19.04 19.31
CA ASP A 190 0.64 -18.43 19.60
C ASP A 190 0.59 -17.79 20.99
N ASP A 191 -0.46 -17.01 21.28
CA ASP A 191 -0.61 -16.33 22.57
C ASP A 191 -0.64 -17.27 23.78
N ALA A 192 -1.06 -18.53 23.60
CA ALA A 192 -1.14 -19.53 24.68
C ALA A 192 0.14 -20.37 24.81
N VAL A 193 0.88 -20.58 23.73
CA VAL A 193 2.09 -21.40 23.70
C VAL A 193 3.14 -20.72 22.84
N PHE A 194 4.20 -20.22 23.46
CA PHE A 194 5.29 -19.55 22.76
C PHE A 194 6.65 -19.82 23.42
N GLU A 195 7.68 -19.64 22.62
CA GLU A 195 9.08 -19.60 23.04
C GLU A 195 9.61 -18.18 22.85
N THR A 196 10.58 -17.79 23.67
CA THR A 196 11.25 -16.49 23.53
C THR A 196 12.68 -16.71 23.10
N GLU A 197 13.01 -16.17 21.96
CA GLU A 197 14.35 -16.19 21.39
C GLU A 197 14.97 -14.79 21.39
N THR A 198 16.28 -14.73 21.41
CA THR A 198 17.03 -13.47 21.35
C THR A 198 18.12 -13.58 20.29
N ILE A 199 18.14 -12.64 19.36
CA ILE A 199 19.12 -12.56 18.28
C ILE A 199 19.80 -11.19 18.27
N GLU A 200 21.11 -11.13 18.01
CA GLU A 200 21.82 -9.87 17.78
C GLU A 200 21.89 -9.56 16.28
N ALA A 201 21.32 -8.44 15.85
CA ALA A 201 21.34 -7.98 14.46
C ALA A 201 22.27 -6.78 14.29
N ARG A 202 23.06 -6.77 13.20
CA ARG A 202 23.89 -5.60 12.81
C ARG A 202 23.04 -4.49 12.20
N CYS A 203 21.95 -4.86 11.52
CA CYS A 203 20.96 -3.93 10.97
C CYS A 203 19.56 -4.46 11.24
N VAL A 204 18.68 -3.62 11.77
CA VAL A 204 17.26 -3.93 11.97
C VAL A 204 16.42 -3.03 11.07
N ILE A 205 15.44 -3.60 10.38
CA ILE A 205 14.55 -2.86 9.48
C ILE A 205 13.11 -2.99 9.99
N ASN A 206 12.56 -1.88 10.45
CA ASN A 206 11.17 -1.80 10.88
C ASN A 206 10.25 -1.60 9.66
N ALA A 207 9.69 -2.68 9.13
CA ALA A 207 8.71 -2.71 8.06
C ALA A 207 7.33 -3.22 8.55
N ALA A 208 7.01 -3.00 9.83
CA ALA A 208 5.86 -3.57 10.53
C ALA A 208 4.50 -2.92 10.16
N GLY A 209 4.44 -2.05 9.15
CA GLY A 209 3.20 -1.51 8.59
C GLY A 209 2.32 -0.83 9.63
N LEU A 210 1.14 -1.37 9.93
CA LEU A 210 0.22 -0.85 10.97
C LEU A 210 0.84 -0.77 12.36
N TYR A 211 1.84 -1.58 12.65
CA TYR A 211 2.48 -1.65 13.97
C TYR A 211 3.87 -0.99 14.00
N ALA A 212 4.25 -0.28 12.93
CA ALA A 212 5.60 0.30 12.82
C ALA A 212 5.90 1.36 13.89
N ASP A 213 4.91 2.12 14.34
CA ASP A 213 5.05 3.06 15.45
C ASP A 213 5.29 2.33 16.80
N GLU A 214 4.63 1.21 17.03
CA GLU A 214 4.84 0.39 18.24
C GLU A 214 6.24 -0.22 18.28
N ILE A 215 6.71 -0.76 17.14
CA ILE A 215 8.08 -1.26 17.00
C ILE A 215 9.10 -0.14 17.23
N ALA A 216 8.86 1.06 16.67
CA ALA A 216 9.74 2.20 16.90
C ALA A 216 9.80 2.60 18.39
N GLN A 217 8.68 2.54 19.11
CA GLN A 217 8.59 2.84 20.55
C GLN A 217 9.38 1.84 21.43
N LEU A 218 9.71 0.64 20.96
CA LEU A 218 10.56 -0.30 21.69
C LEU A 218 12.00 0.23 21.90
N LEU A 219 12.41 1.23 21.13
CA LEU A 219 13.68 1.93 21.27
C LEU A 219 13.62 3.18 22.17
N GLY A 220 12.47 3.41 22.83
CA GLY A 220 12.17 4.63 23.55
C GLY A 220 11.22 5.56 22.76
N PRO A 221 10.86 6.73 23.31
CA PRO A 221 9.92 7.65 22.67
C PRO A 221 10.34 8.04 21.25
N ARG A 222 9.40 7.93 20.31
CA ARG A 222 9.56 8.35 18.91
C ARG A 222 8.39 9.24 18.50
N PRO A 223 8.57 10.17 17.54
CA PRO A 223 7.55 11.18 17.21
C PRO A 223 6.37 10.63 16.40
N TRP A 224 6.45 9.40 15.93
CA TRP A 224 5.46 8.83 15.04
C TRP A 224 4.34 8.14 15.81
N LYS A 225 3.10 8.38 15.32
CA LYS A 225 1.90 7.68 15.75
C LYS A 225 1.07 7.31 14.53
N ILE A 226 0.68 6.06 14.43
CA ILE A 226 -0.19 5.56 13.37
C ILE A 226 -1.64 5.66 13.83
N TYR A 227 -2.45 6.32 12.99
CA TYR A 227 -3.88 6.42 13.14
C TYR A 227 -4.53 5.47 12.14
N PRO A 228 -5.15 4.38 12.58
CA PRO A 228 -5.73 3.40 11.67
C PRO A 228 -6.96 3.98 10.96
N VAL A 229 -6.96 3.93 9.62
CA VAL A 229 -8.08 4.37 8.78
C VAL A 229 -8.58 3.18 7.98
N ARG A 230 -9.79 2.71 8.32
CA ARG A 230 -10.44 1.60 7.62
C ARG A 230 -11.00 2.08 6.30
N GLY A 231 -10.72 1.30 5.25
CA GLY A 231 -11.31 1.42 3.93
C GLY A 231 -12.15 0.18 3.65
N GLU A 232 -13.42 0.37 3.40
CA GLU A 232 -14.38 -0.70 3.15
C GLU A 232 -14.71 -0.79 1.68
N TYR A 233 -14.99 -1.99 1.21
CA TYR A 233 -15.35 -2.26 -0.19
C TYR A 233 -16.70 -2.96 -0.27
N CYS A 234 -17.44 -2.62 -1.33
CA CYS A 234 -18.47 -3.46 -1.92
C CYS A 234 -17.96 -4.10 -3.21
N GLU A 235 -18.58 -5.17 -3.62
CA GLU A 235 -18.33 -5.84 -4.90
C GLU A 235 -19.61 -5.82 -5.74
N ILE A 236 -19.47 -5.46 -7.02
CA ILE A 236 -20.52 -5.58 -8.02
C ILE A 236 -20.46 -7.00 -8.58
N ARG A 237 -21.58 -7.66 -8.68
CA ARG A 237 -21.72 -9.03 -9.18
C ARG A 237 -22.71 -9.14 -10.33
N GLY A 238 -22.63 -10.27 -11.02
CA GLY A 238 -23.52 -10.58 -12.13
C GLY A 238 -23.27 -9.70 -13.38
N PRO A 239 -24.29 -9.49 -14.22
CA PRO A 239 -24.13 -8.77 -15.49
C PRO A 239 -23.69 -7.32 -15.35
N GLN A 240 -23.94 -6.70 -14.20
CA GLN A 240 -23.57 -5.31 -13.94
C GLN A 240 -22.05 -5.09 -13.86
N THR A 241 -21.25 -6.15 -13.75
CA THR A 241 -19.78 -6.06 -13.85
C THR A 241 -19.32 -5.55 -15.22
N ASP A 242 -20.13 -5.71 -16.26
CA ASP A 242 -19.82 -5.26 -17.62
C ASP A 242 -20.05 -3.76 -17.82
N LEU A 243 -20.76 -3.10 -16.88
CA LEU A 243 -20.95 -1.65 -16.88
C LEU A 243 -19.62 -0.89 -16.64
N ILE A 244 -18.64 -1.54 -16.05
CA ILE A 244 -17.31 -0.96 -15.76
C ILE A 244 -16.23 -1.82 -16.42
N ARG A 245 -15.45 -1.22 -17.30
CA ARG A 245 -14.41 -1.93 -18.07
C ARG A 245 -13.02 -1.84 -17.44
N ASN A 246 -12.71 -0.71 -16.79
CA ASN A 246 -11.38 -0.42 -16.24
C ASN A 246 -11.48 0.18 -14.83
N LEU A 247 -10.58 1.11 -14.50
CA LEU A 247 -10.59 1.85 -13.24
C LEU A 247 -11.21 3.22 -13.48
N VAL A 248 -12.24 3.56 -12.71
CA VAL A 248 -12.96 4.83 -12.82
C VAL A 248 -13.03 5.50 -11.46
N TYR A 249 -12.42 6.66 -11.35
CA TYR A 249 -12.28 7.42 -10.11
C TYR A 249 -13.02 8.74 -10.23
N PRO A 250 -13.70 9.21 -9.17
CA PRO A 250 -14.13 10.61 -9.09
C PRO A 250 -12.94 11.54 -8.88
N MET A 251 -13.20 12.83 -8.86
CA MET A 251 -12.24 13.80 -8.35
C MET A 251 -11.95 13.53 -6.88
N PRO A 252 -10.67 13.60 -6.44
CA PRO A 252 -10.31 13.38 -5.04
C PRO A 252 -10.99 14.39 -4.10
N HIS A 253 -11.33 13.96 -2.89
CA HIS A 253 -11.79 14.87 -1.86
C HIS A 253 -10.68 15.84 -1.43
N HIS A 254 -11.05 17.06 -1.08
CA HIS A 254 -10.10 18.12 -0.70
C HIS A 254 -9.40 17.87 0.66
N ASP A 255 -9.94 17.00 1.51
CA ASP A 255 -9.37 16.66 2.82
C ASP A 255 -8.12 15.79 2.79
N GLY A 256 -7.81 15.17 1.64
CA GLY A 256 -6.68 14.25 1.47
C GLY A 256 -6.83 12.92 2.21
N LEU A 257 -7.98 12.65 2.83
CA LEU A 257 -8.22 11.40 3.56
C LEU A 257 -8.41 10.23 2.61
N SER A 258 -9.09 10.45 1.49
CA SER A 258 -9.45 9.44 0.48
C SER A 258 -9.44 10.02 -0.93
N LEU A 259 -9.33 9.12 -1.92
CA LEU A 259 -9.54 9.44 -3.34
C LEU A 259 -11.03 9.41 -3.74
N GLY A 260 -11.93 9.22 -2.76
CA GLY A 260 -13.34 8.95 -3.01
C GLY A 260 -13.61 7.46 -3.30
N VAL A 261 -14.88 7.07 -3.19
CA VAL A 261 -15.34 5.74 -3.60
C VAL A 261 -15.26 5.63 -5.12
N HIS A 262 -14.56 4.62 -5.62
CA HIS A 262 -14.26 4.47 -7.03
C HIS A 262 -14.41 3.02 -7.48
N PHE A 263 -14.46 2.81 -8.79
CA PHE A 263 -14.55 1.49 -9.40
C PHE A 263 -13.17 0.95 -9.74
N THR A 264 -12.93 -0.31 -9.37
CA THR A 264 -11.74 -1.06 -9.75
C THR A 264 -12.15 -2.39 -10.35
N LYS A 265 -12.01 -2.53 -11.67
CA LYS A 265 -12.11 -3.83 -12.35
C LYS A 265 -10.95 -4.69 -11.90
N THR A 266 -11.23 -5.87 -11.34
CA THR A 266 -10.21 -6.76 -10.81
C THR A 266 -9.59 -7.66 -11.90
N LEU A 267 -8.57 -8.44 -11.55
CA LEU A 267 -7.98 -9.44 -12.43
C LEU A 267 -8.94 -10.59 -12.77
N TRP A 268 -9.95 -10.79 -11.93
CA TRP A 268 -10.98 -11.85 -12.06
C TRP A 268 -12.30 -11.32 -12.62
N ASP A 269 -12.25 -10.14 -13.25
CA ASP A 269 -13.37 -9.48 -13.89
C ASP A 269 -14.56 -9.12 -12.97
N THR A 270 -14.40 -9.19 -11.67
CA THR A 270 -15.31 -8.54 -10.72
C THR A 270 -15.02 -7.05 -10.64
N VAL A 271 -15.91 -6.27 -10.06
CA VAL A 271 -15.72 -4.82 -9.87
C VAL A 271 -15.82 -4.50 -8.38
N LEU A 272 -14.74 -4.00 -7.81
CA LEU A 272 -14.76 -3.43 -6.46
C LEU A 272 -15.21 -1.98 -6.50
N LEU A 273 -16.06 -1.61 -5.57
CA LEU A 273 -16.51 -0.26 -5.31
C LEU A 273 -16.00 0.17 -3.92
N GLY A 274 -15.21 1.19 -3.87
CA GLY A 274 -14.49 1.65 -2.68
C GLY A 274 -13.06 2.04 -3.00
N PRO A 275 -12.22 2.22 -1.98
CA PRO A 275 -12.56 2.08 -0.56
C PRO A 275 -13.13 3.36 0.04
N THR A 276 -13.87 3.22 1.11
CA THR A 276 -14.23 4.32 2.01
C THR A 276 -13.04 4.76 2.86
N ALA A 277 -13.22 5.73 3.75
CA ALA A 277 -12.19 6.14 4.70
C ALA A 277 -12.82 6.55 6.03
N LYS A 278 -12.62 5.74 7.06
CA LYS A 278 -13.12 5.97 8.42
C LYS A 278 -12.02 5.69 9.43
N TYR A 279 -11.71 6.66 10.30
CA TYR A 279 -10.85 6.40 11.45
C TYR A 279 -11.50 5.36 12.36
N VAL A 280 -10.71 4.42 12.82
CA VAL A 280 -11.12 3.39 13.78
C VAL A 280 -10.18 3.41 14.99
N ASP A 281 -10.64 2.89 16.10
CA ASP A 281 -9.94 2.92 17.38
C ASP A 281 -8.91 1.78 17.55
N SER A 282 -8.98 0.77 16.69
CA SER A 282 -8.12 -0.40 16.76
C SER A 282 -7.54 -0.77 15.38
N LYS A 283 -6.30 -1.27 15.38
CA LYS A 283 -5.56 -1.70 14.18
C LYS A 283 -6.05 -3.04 13.61
N ASP A 284 -6.99 -3.68 14.29
CA ASP A 284 -7.61 -4.96 13.91
C ASP A 284 -9.13 -4.89 13.70
N ASN A 285 -9.71 -3.68 13.76
CA ASN A 285 -11.14 -3.47 13.55
C ASN A 285 -11.51 -3.48 12.06
N TYR A 286 -11.55 -4.67 11.46
CA TYR A 286 -11.89 -4.82 10.04
C TYR A 286 -13.40 -4.84 9.78
N GLU A 287 -14.22 -5.37 10.70
CA GLU A 287 -15.60 -5.74 10.39
C GLU A 287 -16.67 -5.06 11.27
N ARG A 288 -16.30 -4.45 12.40
CA ARG A 288 -17.27 -3.81 13.29
C ARG A 288 -17.78 -2.49 12.72
N ASP A 289 -19.07 -2.23 12.82
CA ASP A 289 -19.72 -0.97 12.43
C ASP A 289 -19.41 -0.55 10.97
N ARG A 290 -19.56 -1.50 10.04
CA ARG A 290 -19.39 -1.26 8.61
C ARG A 290 -20.49 -0.36 8.07
N LEU A 291 -20.16 0.41 7.03
CA LEU A 291 -21.12 1.26 6.33
C LEU A 291 -22.19 0.42 5.62
N PRO A 292 -23.45 0.90 5.56
CA PRO A 292 -24.50 0.24 4.82
C PRO A 292 -24.24 0.31 3.31
N ILE A 293 -24.70 -0.71 2.59
CA ILE A 293 -24.54 -0.80 1.12
C ILE A 293 -25.12 0.42 0.39
N SER A 294 -26.18 1.04 0.95
CA SER A 294 -26.82 2.24 0.36
C SER A 294 -25.84 3.40 0.17
N GLU A 295 -24.91 3.63 1.09
CA GLU A 295 -23.92 4.70 0.97
C GLU A 295 -22.97 4.46 -0.22
N PHE A 296 -22.56 3.22 -0.44
CA PHE A 296 -21.77 2.86 -1.63
C PHE A 296 -22.56 3.04 -2.93
N ALA A 297 -23.87 2.69 -2.92
CA ALA A 297 -24.72 2.85 -4.09
C ALA A 297 -24.91 4.32 -4.47
N ASP A 298 -25.02 5.20 -3.48
CA ASP A 298 -25.17 6.64 -3.71
C ASP A 298 -23.90 7.24 -4.33
N ASP A 299 -22.73 6.83 -3.87
CA ASP A 299 -21.44 7.20 -4.47
C ASP A 299 -21.29 6.65 -5.91
N ALA A 300 -21.67 5.39 -6.13
CA ALA A 300 -21.61 4.74 -7.45
C ALA A 300 -22.45 5.47 -8.49
N LYS A 301 -23.67 5.86 -8.14
CA LYS A 301 -24.61 6.55 -9.05
C LYS A 301 -24.09 7.87 -9.59
N MET A 302 -23.17 8.52 -8.89
CA MET A 302 -22.58 9.78 -9.36
C MET A 302 -21.80 9.61 -10.68
N LEU A 303 -21.20 8.43 -10.90
CA LEU A 303 -20.41 8.13 -12.09
C LEU A 303 -21.10 7.11 -13.01
N ALA A 304 -21.78 6.11 -12.45
CA ALA A 304 -22.48 5.04 -13.18
C ALA A 304 -23.92 4.90 -12.66
N PRO A 305 -24.87 5.70 -13.17
CA PRO A 305 -26.25 5.78 -12.66
C PRO A 305 -27.06 4.50 -12.73
N GLU A 306 -26.64 3.55 -13.55
CA GLU A 306 -27.30 2.25 -13.75
C GLU A 306 -27.03 1.27 -12.61
N ILE A 307 -26.05 1.54 -11.71
CA ILE A 307 -25.72 0.68 -10.59
C ILE A 307 -26.62 1.01 -9.39
N GLU A 308 -27.30 0.01 -8.87
CA GLU A 308 -28.22 0.12 -7.76
C GLU A 308 -27.72 -0.69 -6.53
N ALA A 309 -28.26 -0.40 -5.35
CA ALA A 309 -27.86 -1.10 -4.11
C ALA A 309 -28.07 -2.63 -4.18
N LYS A 310 -29.07 -3.11 -4.95
CA LYS A 310 -29.31 -4.56 -5.17
C LYS A 310 -28.18 -5.26 -5.94
N ASP A 311 -27.36 -4.50 -6.69
CA ASP A 311 -26.27 -5.02 -7.51
C ASP A 311 -24.97 -5.16 -6.70
N LEU A 312 -24.97 -4.63 -5.48
CA LEU A 312 -23.83 -4.57 -4.57
C LEU A 312 -23.93 -5.62 -3.46
N GLN A 313 -22.78 -6.14 -3.06
CA GLN A 313 -22.65 -6.87 -1.80
C GLN A 313 -21.41 -6.40 -1.05
N LEU A 314 -21.43 -6.50 0.28
CA LEU A 314 -20.27 -6.20 1.09
C LEU A 314 -19.12 -7.16 0.74
N ALA A 315 -17.96 -6.59 0.44
CA ALA A 315 -16.73 -7.32 0.28
C ALA A 315 -15.87 -7.19 1.56
N TYR A 316 -14.58 -7.16 1.46
CA TYR A 316 -13.66 -7.02 2.58
C TYR A 316 -13.41 -5.55 2.96
N SER A 317 -12.67 -5.37 4.05
CA SER A 317 -12.08 -4.08 4.43
C SER A 317 -10.57 -4.20 4.63
N GLY A 318 -9.88 -3.06 4.55
CA GLY A 318 -8.45 -2.92 4.86
C GLY A 318 -8.21 -1.73 5.77
N ILE A 319 -7.10 -1.71 6.49
CA ILE A 319 -6.74 -0.62 7.38
C ILE A 319 -5.44 0.03 6.90
N ARG A 320 -5.47 1.36 6.71
CA ARG A 320 -4.32 2.15 6.29
C ARG A 320 -3.56 2.69 7.51
N PRO A 321 -2.22 2.58 7.55
CA PRO A 321 -1.38 3.16 8.59
C PRO A 321 -1.14 4.66 8.35
N LYS A 322 -2.16 5.51 8.60
CA LYS A 322 -2.01 6.96 8.39
C LYS A 322 -1.25 7.64 9.52
N LEU A 323 -0.49 8.69 9.16
CA LEU A 323 0.20 9.58 10.10
C LEU A 323 -0.57 10.89 10.37
N VAL A 324 -1.65 11.14 9.63
CA VAL A 324 -2.52 12.30 9.84
C VAL A 324 -3.55 11.97 10.90
N ALA A 325 -3.63 12.77 11.95
CA ALA A 325 -4.56 12.56 13.05
C ALA A 325 -6.02 12.87 12.64
N PRO A 326 -7.02 12.27 13.31
CA PRO A 326 -8.41 12.65 13.12
C PRO A 326 -8.62 14.16 13.28
N GLY A 327 -9.40 14.74 12.35
CA GLY A 327 -9.68 16.19 12.34
C GLY A 327 -8.58 17.06 11.72
N GLN A 328 -7.46 16.47 11.33
CA GLN A 328 -6.43 17.15 10.53
C GLN A 328 -6.61 16.82 9.04
N SER A 329 -6.30 17.78 8.16
CA SER A 329 -6.31 17.62 6.72
C SER A 329 -4.90 17.52 6.17
N GLY A 330 -4.77 16.92 4.96
CA GLY A 330 -3.49 16.85 4.23
C GLY A 330 -3.02 15.42 4.00
N ILE A 331 -1.89 15.34 3.32
CA ILE A 331 -1.22 14.07 2.98
C ILE A 331 0.12 14.05 3.71
N ALA A 332 0.27 13.19 4.70
CA ALA A 332 1.58 12.89 5.28
C ALA A 332 2.41 12.06 4.29
N ASP A 333 3.68 12.36 4.21
CA ASP A 333 4.62 11.56 3.39
C ASP A 333 5.02 10.28 4.11
N PHE A 334 5.69 9.37 3.43
CA PHE A 334 6.35 8.22 4.03
C PHE A 334 7.50 8.65 4.93
N VAL A 335 7.72 7.93 6.01
CA VAL A 335 8.96 7.98 6.78
C VAL A 335 9.82 6.80 6.36
N ILE A 336 10.98 7.06 5.79
CA ILE A 336 11.99 6.07 5.42
C ILE A 336 13.34 6.68 5.77
N GLU A 337 13.85 6.37 6.96
CA GLU A 337 15.09 6.96 7.45
C GLU A 337 15.79 6.04 8.46
N ARG A 338 17.09 6.24 8.66
CA ARG A 338 17.82 5.63 9.78
C ARG A 338 17.34 6.28 11.08
N ASP A 339 17.14 5.47 12.11
CA ASP A 339 16.80 5.97 13.45
C ASP A 339 17.91 6.88 13.96
N ARG A 340 17.53 8.05 14.45
CA ARG A 340 18.49 9.10 14.84
C ARG A 340 19.31 8.75 16.07
N GLU A 341 18.74 7.97 16.99
CA GLU A 341 19.40 7.57 18.24
C GLU A 341 20.07 6.20 18.12
N VAL A 342 19.51 5.33 17.26
CA VAL A 342 20.01 3.97 17.04
C VAL A 342 20.23 3.77 15.54
N PRO A 343 21.36 4.27 14.98
CA PRO A 343 21.61 4.30 13.53
C PRO A 343 21.68 2.91 12.85
N GLN A 344 21.70 1.83 13.64
CA GLN A 344 21.58 0.45 13.16
C GLN A 344 20.14 0.06 12.81
N VAL A 345 19.15 0.92 13.07
CA VAL A 345 17.74 0.69 12.76
C VAL A 345 17.30 1.59 11.63
N ILE A 346 16.62 1.01 10.63
CA ILE A 346 15.93 1.74 9.57
C ILE A 346 14.44 1.71 9.88
N GLN A 347 13.81 2.87 9.94
CA GLN A 347 12.40 3.06 10.24
C GLN A 347 11.59 3.28 8.96
N LEU A 348 10.55 2.44 8.73
CA LEU A 348 9.56 2.66 7.69
C LEU A 348 8.19 2.83 8.36
N VAL A 349 7.73 4.08 8.50
CA VAL A 349 6.49 4.39 9.22
C VAL A 349 5.51 5.11 8.29
N GLY A 350 4.22 4.77 8.40
CA GLY A 350 3.18 5.41 7.59
C GLY A 350 3.17 4.96 6.13
N ILE A 351 3.68 3.77 5.82
CA ILE A 351 3.66 3.24 4.44
C ILE A 351 2.26 2.72 4.13
N GLU A 352 1.38 3.65 3.74
CA GLU A 352 0.04 3.41 3.20
C GLU A 352 0.05 3.41 1.66
N SER A 353 -1.08 3.69 0.97
CA SER A 353 -1.05 3.93 -0.48
C SER A 353 -0.12 5.12 -0.82
N PRO A 354 0.78 4.94 -1.77
CA PRO A 354 0.90 3.87 -2.78
C PRO A 354 1.90 2.75 -2.45
N GLY A 355 2.02 2.32 -1.21
CA GLY A 355 3.06 1.37 -0.74
C GLY A 355 3.16 0.08 -1.57
N LEU A 356 2.02 -0.49 -2.02
CA LEU A 356 2.02 -1.67 -2.90
C LEU A 356 2.79 -1.40 -4.19
N THR A 357 2.44 -0.33 -4.89
CA THR A 357 3.13 0.11 -6.12
C THR A 357 4.59 0.47 -5.86
N ALA A 358 4.86 1.13 -4.74
CA ALA A 358 6.16 1.67 -4.38
C ALA A 358 7.13 0.62 -3.83
N SER A 359 6.67 -0.61 -3.56
CA SER A 359 7.40 -1.61 -2.77
C SER A 359 8.80 -1.92 -3.30
N THR A 360 8.96 -2.13 -4.60
CA THR A 360 10.25 -2.37 -5.25
C THR A 360 11.19 -1.17 -5.15
N SER A 361 10.67 0.04 -5.39
CA SER A 361 11.46 1.26 -5.29
C SER A 361 11.86 1.59 -3.85
N ILE A 362 10.98 1.35 -2.87
CA ILE A 362 11.29 1.47 -1.44
C ILE A 362 12.36 0.46 -1.04
N ALA A 363 12.26 -0.78 -1.51
CA ALA A 363 13.25 -1.81 -1.22
C ALA A 363 14.66 -1.43 -1.71
N LEU A 364 14.78 -0.84 -2.90
CA LEU A 364 16.05 -0.32 -3.40
C LEU A 364 16.57 0.85 -2.56
N HIS A 365 15.72 1.75 -2.11
CA HIS A 365 16.12 2.84 -1.20
C HIS A 365 16.63 2.28 0.14
N VAL A 366 15.92 1.33 0.75
CA VAL A 366 16.35 0.67 1.99
C VAL A 366 17.67 -0.08 1.80
N ARG A 367 17.88 -0.68 0.63
CA ARG A 367 19.15 -1.33 0.29
C ARG A 367 20.33 -0.35 0.37
N GLU A 368 20.18 0.87 -0.13
CA GLU A 368 21.24 1.89 -0.02
C GLU A 368 21.46 2.32 1.44
N LEU A 369 20.39 2.54 2.22
CA LEU A 369 20.53 2.81 3.65
C LEU A 369 21.21 1.66 4.42
N THR A 370 20.96 0.42 4.02
CA THR A 370 21.59 -0.76 4.62
C THR A 370 23.09 -0.83 4.31
N LYS A 371 23.51 -0.45 3.10
CA LYS A 371 24.95 -0.32 2.75
C LYS A 371 25.66 0.71 3.62
N GLU A 372 25.02 1.82 3.96
CA GLU A 372 25.60 2.83 4.86
C GLU A 372 25.81 2.30 6.29
N ILE A 373 25.08 1.25 6.70
CA ILE A 373 25.20 0.64 8.03
C ILE A 373 26.22 -0.50 8.04
N LEU A 374 26.19 -1.33 7.01
CA LEU A 374 26.98 -2.58 6.98
C LEU A 374 28.30 -2.46 6.21
N GLY A 375 28.40 -1.48 5.33
CA GLY A 375 29.55 -1.26 4.46
C GLY A 375 29.39 -1.98 3.13
#